data_920daa5e07b54e80e868789c04256f10
#
_entry.id   920daa5e07b54e80e868789c04256f10
#
_cell.length_a   1.000
_cell.length_b   1.000
_cell.length_c   1.000
_cell.angle_alpha   90.00
_cell.angle_beta   90.00
_cell.angle_gamma   90.00
#
_symmetry.space_group_name_H-M   'P 1'
#
loop_
_entity.id
_entity.type
_entity.pdbx_description
1 polymer ?
#
loop_
_entity_poly.entity_id
_entity_poly.type
_entity_poly.pdbx_seq_one_letter_code
_entity_poly.pdbx_strand_id
1 'polypeptide(L)'
;IHVPTSCRHCEDPSCMKDCPPDAIQRGGVGGEVFIGDNCIGCGNCEQNCPYDVIQMSYKTEAPSSYWKWMLFGFGEKPGKASSAGVVGENAIKKAVKCDMCMDQSGGPACVRACPTGAAARMSPEDFGDLVSVEH
;
A
#
# COMPACT_ATOMS: atom_id res chain seq x y z
N ILE A 1 -14.97 17.95 7.30
CA ILE A 1 -14.71 16.96 6.24
C ILE A 1 -13.49 16.16 6.68
N HIS A 2 -13.63 14.86 6.82
CA HIS A 2 -12.52 13.96 7.09
C HIS A 2 -12.03 13.38 5.75
N VAL A 3 -10.82 13.76 5.34
CA VAL A 3 -10.19 13.19 4.16
C VAL A 3 -9.28 12.04 4.62
N PRO A 4 -9.54 10.81 4.23
CA PRO A 4 -8.65 9.71 4.57
C PRO A 4 -7.27 9.92 3.96
N THR A 5 -6.22 9.71 4.75
CA THR A 5 -4.85 9.77 4.28
C THR A 5 -4.55 8.54 3.44
N SER A 6 -4.43 8.73 2.13
CA SER A 6 -4.03 7.71 1.18
C SER A 6 -3.01 8.27 0.20
N CYS A 7 -2.33 7.41 -0.53
CA CYS A 7 -1.39 7.84 -1.56
C CYS A 7 -2.10 8.72 -2.60
N ARG A 8 -1.51 9.87 -2.91
CA ARG A 8 -2.04 10.84 -3.87
C ARG A 8 -1.58 10.58 -5.30
N HIS A 9 -0.73 9.59 -5.52
CA HIS A 9 -0.14 9.28 -6.82
C HIS A 9 0.40 10.52 -7.55
N CYS A 10 1.13 11.38 -6.79
CA CYS A 10 1.60 12.70 -7.19
C CYS A 10 2.13 12.72 -8.63
N GLU A 11 1.92 13.80 -9.34
CA GLU A 11 2.48 14.01 -10.67
C GLU A 11 4.01 14.04 -10.63
N ASP A 12 4.57 14.69 -9.62
CA ASP A 12 6.00 14.74 -9.33
C ASP A 12 6.31 14.06 -7.98
N PRO A 13 6.46 12.71 -7.94
CA PRO A 13 6.57 11.99 -6.69
C PRO A 13 7.98 12.02 -6.10
N SER A 14 8.17 12.76 -5.01
CA SER A 14 9.44 12.79 -4.26
C SER A 14 9.91 11.39 -3.85
N CYS A 15 8.98 10.51 -3.48
CA CYS A 15 9.31 9.14 -3.12
C CYS A 15 9.95 8.32 -4.25
N MET A 16 9.65 8.64 -5.52
CA MET A 16 10.26 7.99 -6.67
C MET A 16 11.65 8.57 -6.95
N LYS A 17 11.82 9.89 -6.85
CA LYS A 17 13.10 10.58 -7.09
C LYS A 17 14.19 10.12 -6.13
N ASP A 18 13.82 9.88 -4.88
CA ASP A 18 14.75 9.52 -3.81
C ASP A 18 14.85 8.00 -3.58
N CYS A 19 14.40 7.19 -4.53
CA CYS A 19 14.47 5.75 -4.45
C CYS A 19 15.77 5.22 -5.07
N PRO A 20 16.78 4.76 -4.28
CA PRO A 20 18.07 4.35 -4.82
C PRO A 20 18.01 3.17 -5.81
N PRO A 21 17.17 2.14 -5.59
CA PRO A 21 17.03 1.01 -6.51
C PRO A 21 15.99 1.24 -7.62
N ASP A 22 15.47 2.46 -7.80
CA ASP A 22 14.35 2.76 -8.73
C ASP A 22 13.16 1.79 -8.60
N ALA A 23 12.89 1.36 -7.36
CA ALA A 23 11.81 0.44 -7.08
C ALA A 23 10.42 1.08 -7.17
N ILE A 24 10.34 2.40 -7.10
CA ILE A 24 9.08 3.13 -7.22
C ILE A 24 8.93 3.57 -8.67
N GLN A 25 7.87 3.10 -9.29
CA GLN A 25 7.63 3.32 -10.71
C GLN A 25 6.22 3.87 -10.94
N ARG A 26 6.01 4.44 -12.11
CA ARG A 26 4.73 4.90 -12.58
C ARG A 26 4.22 3.94 -13.65
N GLY A 27 2.98 3.50 -13.54
CA GLY A 27 2.35 2.57 -14.47
C GLY A 27 0.83 2.59 -14.32
N GLY A 28 0.18 1.60 -14.96
CA GLY A 28 -1.27 1.52 -14.97
C GLY A 28 -1.94 2.49 -15.96
N VAL A 29 -3.26 2.38 -16.07
CA VAL A 29 -4.07 3.16 -17.03
C VAL A 29 -4.14 4.64 -16.63
N GLY A 30 -4.06 4.93 -15.33
CA GLY A 30 -4.12 6.29 -14.78
C GLY A 30 -2.77 6.86 -14.34
N GLY A 31 -1.64 6.22 -14.71
CA GLY A 31 -0.32 6.67 -14.30
C GLY A 31 -0.06 6.52 -12.80
N GLU A 32 -0.61 5.49 -12.18
CA GLU A 32 -0.46 5.23 -10.76
C GLU A 32 1.00 4.98 -10.39
N VAL A 33 1.41 5.50 -9.23
CA VAL A 33 2.73 5.24 -8.67
C VAL A 33 2.65 3.97 -7.82
N PHE A 34 3.53 3.01 -8.05
CA PHE A 34 3.56 1.74 -7.31
C PHE A 34 4.99 1.38 -6.87
N ILE A 35 5.11 0.41 -5.98
CA ILE A 35 6.39 -0.09 -5.49
C ILE A 35 6.62 -1.49 -6.04
N GLY A 36 7.69 -1.65 -6.80
CA GLY A 36 8.09 -2.93 -7.41
C GLY A 36 8.83 -3.85 -6.44
N ASP A 37 9.15 -5.04 -6.94
CA ASP A 37 9.79 -6.10 -6.15
C ASP A 37 11.26 -5.84 -5.79
N ASN A 38 11.94 -4.97 -6.52
CA ASN A 38 13.32 -4.57 -6.27
C ASN A 38 13.50 -3.61 -5.07
N CYS A 39 12.44 -3.36 -4.29
CA CYS A 39 12.52 -2.56 -3.08
C CYS A 39 13.45 -3.20 -2.03
N ILE A 40 14.47 -2.45 -1.61
CA ILE A 40 15.45 -2.86 -0.59
C ILE A 40 15.09 -2.45 0.84
N GLY A 41 13.98 -1.74 1.03
CA GLY A 41 13.51 -1.34 2.36
C GLY A 41 14.33 -0.26 3.05
N CYS A 42 14.98 0.63 2.32
CA CYS A 42 15.83 1.69 2.88
C CYS A 42 15.07 2.76 3.68
N GLY A 43 13.76 2.96 3.44
CA GLY A 43 12.92 3.92 4.16
C GLY A 43 12.93 5.35 3.61
N ASN A 44 13.74 5.69 2.61
CA ASN A 44 13.80 7.04 2.05
C ASN A 44 12.44 7.55 1.58
N CYS A 45 11.66 6.69 0.94
CA CYS A 45 10.34 7.05 0.43
C CYS A 45 9.33 7.36 1.55
N GLU A 46 9.43 6.70 2.72
CA GLU A 46 8.63 7.01 3.91
C GLU A 46 8.94 8.41 4.42
N GLN A 47 10.23 8.75 4.56
CA GLN A 47 10.67 10.06 5.07
C GLN A 47 10.35 11.21 4.11
N ASN A 48 10.39 10.96 2.80
CA ASN A 48 10.19 11.99 1.77
C ASN A 48 8.73 12.11 1.31
N CYS A 49 7.80 11.34 1.89
CA CYS A 49 6.39 11.46 1.58
C CYS A 49 5.75 12.62 2.36
N PRO A 50 5.31 13.71 1.70
CA PRO A 50 4.71 14.85 2.41
C PRO A 50 3.35 14.52 3.05
N TYR A 51 2.76 13.38 2.70
CA TYR A 51 1.46 12.92 3.21
C TYR A 51 1.58 11.81 4.25
N ASP A 52 2.79 11.34 4.54
CA ASP A 52 3.07 10.27 5.51
C ASP A 52 2.24 8.98 5.26
N VAL A 53 2.07 8.63 3.99
CA VAL A 53 1.21 7.49 3.59
C VAL A 53 1.99 6.25 3.16
N ILE A 54 3.31 6.30 3.24
CA ILE A 54 4.19 5.16 2.95
C ILE A 54 4.62 4.58 4.28
N GLN A 55 4.39 3.30 4.46
CA GLN A 55 4.77 2.59 5.68
C GLN A 55 5.77 1.48 5.36
N MET A 56 6.67 1.21 6.29
CA MET A 56 7.59 0.09 6.16
C MET A 56 6.98 -1.14 6.81
N SER A 57 6.80 -2.19 6.02
CA SER A 57 6.29 -3.47 6.48
C SER A 57 7.36 -4.55 6.37
N TYR A 58 7.31 -5.49 7.29
CA TYR A 58 8.15 -6.69 7.23
C TYR A 58 7.35 -7.79 6.54
N LYS A 59 7.94 -8.43 5.53
CA LYS A 59 7.35 -9.61 4.91
C LYS A 59 7.49 -10.76 5.91
N THR A 60 6.45 -11.04 6.64
CA THR A 60 6.33 -12.28 7.39
C THR A 60 6.00 -13.39 6.40
N GLU A 61 6.85 -14.41 6.30
CA GLU A 61 6.48 -15.60 5.56
C GLU A 61 5.24 -16.23 6.23
N ALA A 62 4.26 -16.57 5.41
CA ALA A 62 3.07 -17.23 5.91
C ALA A 62 3.50 -18.52 6.66
N PRO A 63 2.94 -18.80 7.85
CA PRO A 63 3.32 -19.97 8.62
C PRO A 63 3.17 -21.22 7.76
N SER A 64 4.25 -21.94 7.64
CA SER A 64 4.32 -23.16 6.82
C SER A 64 3.40 -24.23 7.38
N SER A 65 2.20 -24.33 6.81
CA SER A 65 1.25 -25.40 7.04
C SER A 65 0.35 -25.29 8.28
N TYR A 66 -0.86 -24.80 8.04
CA TYR A 66 -2.03 -24.91 8.92
C TYR A 66 -2.21 -26.34 9.49
N TRP A 67 -1.94 -27.37 8.68
CA TRP A 67 -2.01 -28.78 9.06
C TRP A 67 -0.99 -29.19 10.12
N LYS A 68 0.24 -28.66 10.08
CA LYS A 68 1.25 -28.94 11.10
C LYS A 68 0.86 -28.34 12.46
N TRP A 69 0.25 -27.15 12.45
CA TRP A 69 -0.25 -26.55 13.68
C TRP A 69 -1.43 -27.37 14.25
N MET A 70 -2.36 -27.79 13.40
CA MET A 70 -3.57 -28.50 13.82
C MET A 70 -3.26 -29.93 14.33
N LEU A 71 -2.30 -30.62 13.75
CA LEU A 71 -1.97 -32.00 14.10
C LEU A 71 -0.93 -32.14 15.21
N PHE A 72 0.02 -31.21 15.29
CA PHE A 72 1.18 -31.34 16.19
C PHE A 72 1.37 -30.15 17.14
N GLY A 73 0.55 -29.13 17.05
CA GLY A 73 0.67 -27.93 17.89
C GLY A 73 1.94 -27.11 17.67
N PHE A 74 2.73 -27.41 16.63
CA PHE A 74 3.95 -26.70 16.29
C PHE A 74 3.67 -25.56 15.30
N GLY A 75 4.05 -24.33 15.69
CA GLY A 75 3.91 -23.12 14.86
C GLY A 75 3.04 -22.05 15.50
N GLU A 76 3.06 -20.86 14.92
CA GLU A 76 2.21 -19.77 15.39
C GLU A 76 0.74 -19.98 15.00
N LYS A 77 -0.17 -19.60 15.91
CA LYS A 77 -1.61 -19.68 15.67
C LYS A 77 -2.00 -18.83 14.46
N PRO A 78 -2.79 -19.36 13.51
CA PRO A 78 -3.33 -18.58 12.42
C PRO A 78 -4.17 -17.41 12.98
N GLY A 79 -3.90 -16.19 12.54
CA GLY A 79 -4.62 -14.98 12.95
C GLY A 79 -3.97 -14.16 14.05
N LYS A 80 -2.85 -14.58 14.63
CA LYS A 80 -2.04 -13.69 15.45
C LYS A 80 -1.09 -12.92 14.54
N ALA A 81 -1.53 -11.74 14.10
CA ALA A 81 -0.58 -10.75 13.60
C ALA A 81 0.45 -10.55 14.71
N SER A 82 1.72 -10.78 14.42
CA SER A 82 2.81 -10.51 15.37
C SER A 82 2.86 -9.00 15.63
N SER A 83 2.01 -8.57 16.54
CA SER A 83 2.15 -7.26 17.16
C SER A 83 3.33 -7.36 18.12
N ALA A 84 4.38 -6.69 17.77
CA ALA A 84 5.57 -6.46 18.58
C ALA A 84 6.66 -7.56 18.55
N GLY A 85 7.71 -7.34 17.77
CA GLY A 85 9.02 -7.35 18.38
C GLY A 85 9.86 -8.62 18.26
N VAL A 86 9.53 -9.60 17.42
CA VAL A 86 10.54 -10.58 16.98
C VAL A 86 10.59 -10.59 15.46
N VAL A 87 11.23 -9.58 14.94
CA VAL A 87 11.69 -9.58 13.55
C VAL A 87 12.87 -10.54 13.52
N GLY A 88 12.68 -11.72 12.92
CA GLY A 88 13.79 -12.62 12.66
C GLY A 88 14.87 -11.88 11.88
N GLU A 89 16.12 -12.19 12.13
CA GLU A 89 17.32 -11.55 11.54
C GLU A 89 17.32 -11.48 10.00
N ASN A 90 16.37 -12.15 9.34
CA ASN A 90 16.21 -12.22 7.87
C ASN A 90 14.87 -11.64 7.36
N ALA A 91 14.16 -10.86 8.15
CA ALA A 91 12.91 -10.27 7.69
C ALA A 91 13.18 -9.17 6.65
N ILE A 92 12.74 -9.40 5.42
CA ILE A 92 12.86 -8.42 4.33
C ILE A 92 11.87 -7.27 4.61
N LYS A 93 12.41 -6.11 4.94
CA LYS A 93 11.66 -4.89 5.09
C LYS A 93 11.30 -4.36 3.71
N LYS A 94 10.03 -4.07 3.45
CA LYS A 94 9.57 -3.45 2.19
C LYS A 94 8.67 -2.26 2.49
N ALA A 95 8.74 -1.26 1.63
CA ALA A 95 7.79 -0.15 1.68
C ALA A 95 6.43 -0.60 1.14
N VAL A 96 5.36 -0.12 1.78
CA VAL A 96 3.97 -0.41 1.40
C VAL A 96 3.20 0.89 1.31
N LYS A 97 2.43 1.06 0.25
CA LYS A 97 1.51 2.17 0.04
C LYS A 97 0.34 1.72 -0.84
N CYS A 98 -0.67 2.56 -0.97
CA CYS A 98 -1.76 2.33 -1.93
C CYS A 98 -1.22 2.31 -3.37
N ASP A 99 -1.53 1.26 -4.11
CA ASP A 99 -1.20 1.02 -5.53
C ASP A 99 -2.43 1.11 -6.43
N MET A 100 -3.57 1.54 -5.90
CA MET A 100 -4.88 1.56 -6.55
C MET A 100 -5.38 0.17 -6.99
N CYS A 101 -4.81 -0.89 -6.41
CA CYS A 101 -5.12 -2.29 -6.75
C CYS A 101 -4.96 -2.57 -8.25
N MET A 102 -3.87 -2.09 -8.86
CA MET A 102 -3.64 -2.16 -10.30
C MET A 102 -3.62 -3.59 -10.85
N ASP A 103 -3.28 -4.57 -10.03
CA ASP A 103 -3.27 -6.01 -10.39
C ASP A 103 -4.66 -6.67 -10.30
N GLN A 104 -5.69 -5.94 -9.84
CA GLN A 104 -7.01 -6.51 -9.67
C GLN A 104 -7.98 -6.04 -10.76
N SER A 105 -8.65 -7.00 -11.40
CA SER A 105 -9.76 -6.71 -12.29
C SER A 105 -10.93 -6.09 -11.52
N GLY A 106 -11.46 -4.98 -11.98
CA GLY A 106 -12.60 -4.29 -11.37
C GLY A 106 -12.23 -3.08 -10.49
N GLY A 107 -10.97 -2.64 -10.53
CA GLY A 107 -10.53 -1.42 -9.87
C GLY A 107 -10.32 -1.52 -8.35
N PRO A 108 -10.17 -0.40 -7.65
CA PRO A 108 -9.79 -0.38 -6.25
C PRO A 108 -10.78 -1.12 -5.34
N ALA A 109 -10.25 -2.03 -4.51
CA ALA A 109 -11.05 -2.85 -3.61
C ALA A 109 -11.85 -2.02 -2.59
N CYS A 110 -11.29 -0.92 -2.11
CA CYS A 110 -11.96 0.00 -1.19
C CYS A 110 -13.21 0.65 -1.80
N VAL A 111 -13.18 0.97 -3.10
CA VAL A 111 -14.34 1.51 -3.83
C VAL A 111 -15.43 0.45 -3.96
N ARG A 112 -15.05 -0.77 -4.36
CA ARG A 112 -16.00 -1.87 -4.54
C ARG A 112 -16.63 -2.35 -3.23
N ALA A 113 -15.87 -2.29 -2.14
CA ALA A 113 -16.31 -2.75 -0.83
C ALA A 113 -17.10 -1.68 -0.04
N CYS A 114 -17.16 -0.45 -0.51
CA CYS A 114 -17.84 0.63 0.20
C CYS A 114 -19.37 0.47 0.12
N PRO A 115 -20.06 0.14 1.22
CA PRO A 115 -21.49 -0.13 1.19
C PRO A 115 -22.35 1.12 0.95
N THR A 116 -21.79 2.30 1.22
CA THR A 116 -22.47 3.59 1.06
C THR A 116 -22.13 4.32 -0.24
N GLY A 117 -21.20 3.77 -1.04
CA GLY A 117 -20.70 4.44 -2.23
C GLY A 117 -19.90 5.74 -1.95
N ALA A 118 -19.50 5.96 -0.69
CA ALA A 118 -18.75 7.16 -0.29
C ALA A 118 -17.31 7.17 -0.78
N ALA A 119 -16.76 6.00 -1.15
CA ALA A 119 -15.44 5.89 -1.75
C ALA A 119 -15.57 5.93 -3.28
N ALA A 120 -14.97 6.92 -3.90
CA ALA A 120 -14.93 7.05 -5.35
C ALA A 120 -13.49 7.21 -5.84
N ARG A 121 -13.22 6.70 -7.04
CA ARG A 121 -12.02 7.04 -7.79
C ARG A 121 -12.40 8.06 -8.86
N MET A 122 -11.74 9.18 -8.86
CA MET A 122 -11.95 10.21 -9.87
C MET A 122 -10.62 10.86 -10.25
N SER A 123 -10.58 11.44 -11.44
CA SER A 123 -9.44 12.24 -11.88
C SER A 123 -9.43 13.60 -11.15
N PRO A 124 -8.30 14.29 -11.12
CA PRO A 124 -8.24 15.66 -10.58
C PRO A 124 -9.18 16.62 -11.30
N GLU A 125 -9.42 16.41 -12.59
CA GLU A 125 -10.31 17.21 -13.43
C GLU A 125 -11.78 16.99 -13.03
N ASP A 126 -12.20 15.72 -12.91
CA ASP A 126 -13.55 15.37 -12.45
C ASP A 126 -13.83 15.89 -11.04
N PHE A 127 -12.79 15.89 -10.16
CA PHE A 127 -12.91 16.43 -8.82
C PHE A 127 -13.08 17.95 -8.84
N GLY A 128 -12.37 18.65 -9.72
CA GLY A 128 -12.51 20.10 -9.94
C GLY A 128 -13.92 20.47 -10.36
N ASP A 129 -14.49 19.72 -11.29
CA ASP A 129 -15.85 19.92 -11.78
C ASP A 129 -16.89 19.67 -10.68
N LEU A 130 -16.72 18.64 -9.88
CA LEU A 130 -17.63 18.33 -8.78
C LEU A 130 -17.66 19.45 -7.73
N VAL A 131 -16.50 20.03 -7.39
CA VAL A 131 -16.40 21.11 -6.39
C VAL A 131 -16.93 22.44 -6.95
N SER A 132 -16.80 22.68 -8.25
CA SER A 132 -17.27 23.92 -8.88
C SER A 132 -18.78 24.02 -9.00
N VAL A 133 -19.50 22.90 -8.94
CA VAL A 133 -20.97 22.86 -9.03
C VAL A 133 -21.67 23.25 -7.71
N GLU A 134 -20.96 23.24 -6.59
CA GLU A 134 -21.53 23.60 -5.27
C GLU A 134 -21.44 25.10 -4.89
N HIS A 135 -21.11 25.97 -5.83
CA HIS A 135 -21.09 27.45 -5.68
C HIS A 135 -22.07 28.11 -6.69
#